data_ea2395769f6cac8a895a27409f844a8c
#
_entry.id   ea2395769f6cac8a895a27409f844a8c
#
_cell.length_a   1.000
_cell.length_b   1.000
_cell.length_c   1.000
_cell.angle_alpha   90.00
_cell.angle_beta   90.00
_cell.angle_gamma   90.00
#
_symmetry.space_group_name_H-M   'P 1'
#
loop_
_entity.id
_entity.type
_entity.pdbx_description
1 polymer ?
#
loop_
_entity_poly.entity_id
_entity_poly.type
_entity_poly.pdbx_seq_one_letter_code
_entity_poly.pdbx_strand_id
1 'polypeptide(L)'
;MKKRITALLLLFTLSVTSLLACTSADKPESATGKTSKTSKSINDKKTDLTPVTLNEVAHSIFYAPMYVAMEKNYFEKEGIDLSLVTGFGADKTMTAVLSGTADIGFMGSEASIYTYNEGAHDYVVNFAQLTQRAGNFLVARDDIKNFKWEDRKGKKVIGGRKGGVYI
;
A
#
# COMPACT_ATOMS: atom_id res chain seq x y z
N MET A 1 -40.70 -6.37 28.38
CA MET A 1 -39.41 -7.08 28.23
C MET A 1 -39.54 -8.45 27.56
N LYS A 2 -40.64 -9.17 27.67
CA LYS A 2 -40.84 -10.52 27.05
C LYS A 2 -40.94 -10.49 25.51
N LYS A 3 -41.40 -9.41 24.86
CA LYS A 3 -41.55 -9.30 23.40
C LYS A 3 -40.24 -9.01 22.62
N ARG A 4 -39.18 -8.58 23.30
CA ARG A 4 -37.89 -8.31 22.67
C ARG A 4 -36.95 -9.52 22.63
N ILE A 5 -37.19 -10.50 23.50
CA ILE A 5 -36.40 -11.74 23.56
C ILE A 5 -36.83 -12.71 22.48
N THR A 6 -38.13 -12.73 22.14
CA THR A 6 -38.68 -13.59 21.07
C THR A 6 -38.21 -13.20 19.69
N ALA A 7 -37.95 -11.90 19.46
CA ALA A 7 -37.44 -11.40 18.15
C ALA A 7 -35.96 -11.75 17.95
N LEU A 8 -35.16 -11.83 19.01
CA LEU A 8 -33.73 -12.20 18.93
C LEU A 8 -33.52 -13.70 18.67
N LEU A 9 -34.44 -14.56 19.14
CA LEU A 9 -34.36 -16.00 18.90
C LEU A 9 -34.76 -16.42 17.48
N LEU A 10 -35.62 -15.64 16.80
CA LEU A 10 -36.04 -15.91 15.44
C LEU A 10 -34.99 -15.51 14.36
N LEU A 11 -34.06 -14.62 14.72
CA LEU A 11 -32.96 -14.20 13.82
C LEU A 11 -31.78 -15.19 13.82
N PHE A 12 -31.69 -16.05 14.83
CA PHE A 12 -30.57 -17.00 14.95
C PHE A 12 -30.83 -18.35 14.27
N THR A 13 -32.08 -18.64 13.86
CA THR A 13 -32.45 -19.94 13.22
C THR A 13 -32.44 -19.91 11.70
N LEU A 14 -32.17 -18.75 11.06
CA LEU A 14 -32.21 -18.63 9.59
C LEU A 14 -30.84 -18.69 8.92
N SER A 15 -29.75 -18.90 9.66
CA SER A 15 -28.37 -18.86 9.14
C SER A 15 -27.67 -20.21 8.99
N VAL A 16 -28.34 -21.35 9.15
CA VAL A 16 -27.70 -22.69 9.18
C VAL A 16 -28.01 -23.58 7.96
N THR A 17 -28.77 -23.12 6.96
CA THR A 17 -29.18 -23.99 5.84
C THR A 17 -28.66 -23.56 4.47
N SER A 18 -27.33 -23.42 4.29
CA SER A 18 -26.78 -23.29 2.92
C SER A 18 -25.34 -23.81 2.80
N LEU A 19 -25.13 -25.07 3.17
CA LEU A 19 -23.88 -25.79 2.89
C LEU A 19 -24.19 -27.26 2.60
N LEU A 20 -24.73 -27.57 1.38
CA LEU A 20 -24.66 -28.92 0.76
C LEU A 20 -25.15 -28.82 -0.68
N ALA A 21 -24.23 -28.86 -1.62
CA ALA A 21 -24.30 -29.42 -2.97
C ALA A 21 -23.18 -28.78 -3.81
N CYS A 22 -22.19 -29.53 -4.28
CA CYS A 22 -22.20 -30.38 -5.44
C CYS A 22 -20.90 -31.18 -5.52
N THR A 23 -21.04 -32.46 -5.46
CA THR A 23 -20.13 -33.46 -6.07
C THR A 23 -20.71 -33.89 -7.40
N SER A 24 -19.84 -34.17 -8.37
CA SER A 24 -19.90 -35.10 -9.51
C SER A 24 -19.36 -34.44 -10.75
N ALA A 25 -18.15 -34.81 -11.18
CA ALA A 25 -17.78 -35.88 -12.11
C ALA A 25 -18.34 -35.67 -13.53
N ASP A 26 -17.40 -35.41 -14.47
CA ASP A 26 -17.21 -36.26 -15.64
C ASP A 26 -16.04 -35.78 -16.50
N LYS A 27 -15.21 -36.77 -16.87
CA LYS A 27 -14.13 -36.72 -17.86
C LYS A 27 -14.72 -37.27 -19.20
N PRO A 28 -14.29 -36.78 -20.37
CA PRO A 28 -13.58 -37.67 -21.27
C PRO A 28 -12.35 -37.05 -21.97
N GLU A 29 -11.42 -37.73 -22.05
CA GLU A 29 -10.38 -38.34 -22.89
C GLU A 29 -10.21 -37.82 -24.33
N SER A 30 -8.87 -37.73 -24.66
CA SER A 30 -8.19 -37.97 -25.94
C SER A 30 -8.02 -36.85 -26.95
N ALA A 31 -6.78 -36.41 -27.19
CA ALA A 31 -5.98 -36.74 -28.35
C ALA A 31 -4.64 -35.96 -28.44
N THR A 32 -3.58 -36.67 -28.36
CA THR A 32 -2.32 -36.67 -29.13
C THR A 32 -1.86 -35.38 -29.83
N GLY A 33 -0.69 -34.86 -29.37
CA GLY A 33 0.11 -33.89 -30.10
C GLY A 33 1.52 -33.78 -29.49
N LYS A 34 2.40 -34.72 -29.81
CA LYS A 34 3.85 -34.63 -29.49
C LYS A 34 4.45 -33.48 -30.26
N THR A 35 5.00 -32.51 -29.56
CA THR A 35 6.11 -31.70 -30.06
C THR A 35 7.09 -31.48 -28.92
N SER A 36 8.15 -32.27 -28.99
CA SER A 36 9.36 -32.13 -28.20
C SER A 36 10.02 -30.80 -28.49
N LYS A 37 10.02 -29.89 -27.53
CA LYS A 37 11.00 -28.79 -27.49
C LYS A 37 11.81 -29.00 -26.21
N THR A 38 13.04 -29.38 -26.40
CA THR A 38 14.13 -29.41 -25.45
C THR A 38 14.22 -28.05 -24.73
N SER A 39 13.63 -27.98 -23.56
CA SER A 39 13.88 -26.84 -22.64
C SER A 39 15.23 -27.12 -21.99
N LYS A 40 16.21 -26.34 -22.42
CA LYS A 40 17.51 -26.24 -21.77
C LYS A 40 17.24 -25.81 -20.31
N SER A 41 17.42 -26.72 -19.39
CA SER A 41 17.42 -26.46 -17.97
C SER A 41 18.49 -25.41 -17.68
N ILE A 42 18.11 -24.16 -17.59
CA ILE A 42 18.94 -23.16 -16.93
C ILE A 42 18.81 -23.53 -15.46
N ASN A 43 19.91 -23.89 -14.87
CA ASN A 43 20.05 -24.17 -13.46
C ASN A 43 19.93 -22.82 -12.72
N ASP A 44 18.70 -22.30 -12.58
CA ASP A 44 18.42 -21.14 -11.76
C ASP A 44 18.69 -21.58 -10.32
N LYS A 45 19.86 -21.19 -9.84
CA LYS A 45 20.17 -21.15 -8.43
C LYS A 45 19.11 -20.23 -7.82
N LYS A 46 18.03 -20.80 -7.28
CA LYS A 46 17.00 -20.09 -6.55
C LYS A 46 17.73 -19.36 -5.41
N THR A 47 18.09 -18.12 -5.64
CA THR A 47 18.54 -17.23 -4.58
C THR A 47 17.36 -17.09 -3.62
N ASP A 48 17.59 -17.46 -2.39
CA ASP A 48 16.60 -17.38 -1.33
C ASP A 48 16.44 -15.87 -1.00
N LEU A 49 15.56 -15.20 -1.75
CA LEU A 49 15.31 -13.79 -1.58
C LEU A 49 14.42 -13.55 -0.35
N THR A 50 14.72 -12.53 0.42
CA THR A 50 13.89 -12.10 1.54
C THR A 50 12.71 -11.30 1.00
N PRO A 51 11.46 -11.74 1.20
CA PRO A 51 10.30 -10.95 0.80
C PRO A 51 10.18 -9.70 1.66
N VAL A 52 9.97 -8.55 1.02
CA VAL A 52 9.77 -7.26 1.68
C VAL A 52 8.62 -6.53 1.01
N THR A 53 7.63 -6.10 1.78
CA THR A 53 6.53 -5.26 1.31
C THR A 53 6.79 -3.81 1.67
N LEU A 54 6.93 -2.96 0.66
CA LEU A 54 7.05 -1.51 0.81
C LEU A 54 5.74 -0.84 0.44
N ASN A 55 5.20 -0.03 1.35
CA ASN A 55 4.00 0.76 1.08
C ASN A 55 4.40 2.22 0.84
N GLU A 56 4.07 2.76 -0.36
CA GLU A 56 4.32 4.16 -0.72
C GLU A 56 3.07 5.01 -0.59
N VAL A 57 3.23 6.29 -0.27
CA VAL A 57 2.12 7.25 -0.12
C VAL A 57 1.36 7.46 -1.43
N ALA A 58 2.07 7.54 -2.52
CA ALA A 58 1.52 7.78 -3.86
C ALA A 58 2.55 7.36 -4.91
N HIS A 59 2.09 6.93 -6.07
CA HIS A 59 2.99 6.72 -7.21
C HIS A 59 3.40 8.08 -7.78
N SER A 60 4.68 8.44 -7.66
CA SER A 60 5.15 9.79 -7.97
C SER A 60 6.54 9.79 -8.60
N ILE A 61 6.75 10.72 -9.55
CA ILE A 61 8.06 10.96 -10.17
C ILE A 61 9.15 11.31 -9.14
N PHE A 62 8.77 11.82 -7.96
CA PHE A 62 9.72 12.09 -6.88
C PHE A 62 10.39 10.83 -6.33
N TYR A 63 9.81 9.66 -6.61
CA TYR A 63 10.29 8.36 -6.17
C TYR A 63 11.01 7.61 -7.29
N ALA A 64 11.27 8.27 -8.42
CA ALA A 64 11.91 7.68 -9.60
C ALA A 64 13.19 6.88 -9.29
N PRO A 65 14.10 7.30 -8.39
CA PRO A 65 15.27 6.49 -8.04
C PRO A 65 14.90 5.10 -7.51
N MET A 66 13.84 4.99 -6.72
CA MET A 66 13.35 3.71 -6.21
C MET A 66 12.80 2.83 -7.34
N TYR A 67 12.00 3.41 -8.24
CA TYR A 67 11.45 2.66 -9.38
C TYR A 67 12.54 2.18 -10.34
N VAL A 68 13.56 3.02 -10.58
CA VAL A 68 14.73 2.62 -11.37
C VAL A 68 15.47 1.47 -10.70
N ALA A 69 15.60 1.49 -9.38
CA ALA A 69 16.23 0.39 -8.65
C ALA A 69 15.46 -0.92 -8.79
N MET A 70 14.12 -0.86 -8.78
CA MET A 70 13.25 -2.01 -9.04
C MET A 70 13.43 -2.53 -10.47
N GLU A 71 13.31 -1.67 -11.48
CA GLU A 71 13.45 -2.03 -12.90
C GLU A 71 14.84 -2.57 -13.25
N LYS A 72 15.87 -2.21 -12.50
CA LYS A 72 17.24 -2.70 -12.67
C LYS A 72 17.58 -3.91 -11.83
N ASN A 73 16.60 -4.47 -11.12
CA ASN A 73 16.74 -5.62 -10.23
C ASN A 73 17.85 -5.39 -9.17
N TYR A 74 17.94 -4.16 -8.65
CA TYR A 74 18.94 -3.85 -7.62
C TYR A 74 18.55 -4.46 -6.27
N PHE A 75 17.27 -4.59 -5.98
CA PHE A 75 16.78 -5.23 -4.77
C PHE A 75 17.08 -6.73 -4.78
N GLU A 76 16.85 -7.42 -5.90
CA GLU A 76 17.15 -8.85 -6.03
C GLU A 76 18.66 -9.12 -5.93
N LYS A 77 19.50 -8.23 -6.43
CA LYS A 77 20.96 -8.33 -6.28
C LYS A 77 21.42 -8.24 -4.82
N GLU A 78 20.64 -7.55 -4.00
CA GLU A 78 20.84 -7.43 -2.55
C GLU A 78 20.08 -8.51 -1.76
N GLY A 79 19.49 -9.49 -2.44
CA GLY A 79 18.78 -10.60 -1.80
C GLY A 79 17.36 -10.26 -1.34
N ILE A 80 16.73 -9.23 -1.91
CA ILE A 80 15.39 -8.76 -1.55
C ILE A 80 14.42 -9.00 -2.69
N ASP A 81 13.29 -9.65 -2.39
CA ASP A 81 12.11 -9.73 -3.25
C ASP A 81 11.13 -8.63 -2.84
N LEU A 82 11.21 -7.47 -3.52
CA LEU A 82 10.46 -6.27 -3.15
C LEU A 82 9.09 -6.23 -3.81
N SER A 83 8.04 -6.19 -2.98
CA SER A 83 6.66 -5.92 -3.38
C SER A 83 6.31 -4.47 -3.06
N LEU A 84 5.88 -3.69 -4.07
CA LEU A 84 5.47 -2.30 -3.91
C LEU A 84 3.94 -2.18 -3.88
N VAL A 85 3.42 -1.49 -2.86
CA VAL A 85 1.98 -1.22 -2.69
C VAL A 85 1.77 0.28 -2.52
N THR A 86 0.79 0.85 -3.22
CA THR A 86 0.43 2.26 -3.07
C THR A 86 -0.69 2.42 -2.06
N GLY A 87 -0.43 3.13 -0.96
CA GLY A 87 -1.37 3.36 0.14
C GLY A 87 -2.36 4.51 -0.07
N PHE A 88 -2.06 5.41 -1.02
CA PHE A 88 -2.87 6.62 -1.29
C PHE A 88 -2.99 7.58 -0.09
N GLY A 89 -1.92 7.72 0.68
CA GLY A 89 -1.80 8.68 1.76
C GLY A 89 -0.89 8.22 2.89
N ALA A 90 -0.25 9.17 3.57
CA ALA A 90 0.68 8.88 4.66
C ALA A 90 0.01 8.18 5.85
N ASP A 91 -1.25 8.53 6.14
CA ASP A 91 -2.08 7.87 7.14
C ASP A 91 -2.32 6.38 6.81
N LYS A 92 -2.54 6.05 5.54
CA LYS A 92 -2.73 4.67 5.09
C LYS A 92 -1.42 3.89 5.11
N THR A 93 -0.35 4.50 4.64
CA THR A 93 0.99 3.92 4.68
C THR A 93 1.43 3.65 6.12
N MET A 94 1.21 4.61 7.04
CA MET A 94 1.47 4.42 8.46
C MET A 94 0.66 3.26 9.05
N THR A 95 -0.64 3.20 8.74
CA THR A 95 -1.50 2.10 9.18
C THR A 95 -0.99 0.75 8.67
N ALA A 96 -0.55 0.67 7.40
CA ALA A 96 -0.02 -0.56 6.84
C ALA A 96 1.22 -1.06 7.59
N VAL A 97 2.12 -0.16 7.97
CA VAL A 97 3.32 -0.52 8.76
C VAL A 97 2.95 -0.93 10.18
N LEU A 98 2.13 -0.15 10.88
CA LEU A 98 1.74 -0.45 12.26
C LEU A 98 0.91 -1.73 12.38
N SER A 99 0.16 -2.09 11.36
CA SER A 99 -0.61 -3.35 11.31
C SER A 99 0.21 -4.56 10.85
N GLY A 100 1.46 -4.37 10.43
CA GLY A 100 2.30 -5.43 9.89
C GLY A 100 1.91 -5.90 8.48
N THR A 101 1.05 -5.15 7.76
CA THR A 101 0.73 -5.45 6.35
C THR A 101 1.76 -4.91 5.38
N ALA A 102 2.67 -4.06 5.85
CA ALA A 102 3.87 -3.64 5.15
C ALA A 102 5.05 -3.62 6.11
N ASP A 103 6.22 -4.03 5.63
CA ASP A 103 7.46 -4.02 6.39
C ASP A 103 8.08 -2.62 6.43
N ILE A 104 7.93 -1.87 5.35
CA ILE A 104 8.50 -0.53 5.18
C ILE A 104 7.42 0.42 4.67
N GLY A 105 7.36 1.61 5.29
CA GLY A 105 6.55 2.73 4.82
C GLY A 105 7.41 3.81 4.18
N PHE A 106 7.08 4.18 2.95
CA PHE A 106 7.71 5.31 2.27
C PHE A 106 6.77 6.51 2.30
N MET A 107 7.00 7.41 3.25
CA MET A 107 6.15 8.55 3.58
C MET A 107 6.95 9.68 4.19
N GLY A 108 6.32 10.82 4.40
CA GLY A 108 6.92 11.93 5.15
C GLY A 108 7.17 11.57 6.61
N SER A 109 8.23 12.07 7.19
CA SER A 109 8.60 11.85 8.59
C SER A 109 7.55 12.41 9.57
N GLU A 110 6.72 13.34 9.13
CA GLU A 110 5.63 13.91 9.92
C GLU A 110 4.66 12.84 10.43
N ALA A 111 4.43 11.80 9.62
CA ALA A 111 3.52 10.72 9.99
C ALA A 111 4.01 9.97 11.24
N SER A 112 5.32 9.76 11.38
CA SER A 112 5.91 9.14 12.57
C SER A 112 5.80 10.06 13.81
N ILE A 113 5.96 11.37 13.62
CA ILE A 113 5.81 12.36 14.69
C ILE A 113 4.37 12.38 15.21
N TYR A 114 3.39 12.37 14.31
CA TYR A 114 1.98 12.36 14.71
C TYR A 114 1.63 11.10 15.50
N THR A 115 2.03 9.93 15.02
CA THR A 115 1.79 8.66 15.70
C THR A 115 2.42 8.62 17.09
N TYR A 116 3.65 9.10 17.22
CA TYR A 116 4.31 9.22 18.51
C TYR A 116 3.57 10.15 19.46
N ASN A 117 3.14 11.33 18.99
CA ASN A 117 2.43 12.32 19.80
C ASN A 117 1.01 11.88 20.20
N GLU A 118 0.41 10.97 19.45
CA GLU A 118 -0.87 10.34 19.81
C GLU A 118 -0.72 9.29 20.91
N GLY A 119 0.49 9.05 21.40
CA GLY A 119 0.76 8.14 22.51
C GLY A 119 0.82 6.67 22.12
N ALA A 120 1.09 6.36 20.87
CA ALA A 120 1.32 5.00 20.43
C ALA A 120 2.51 4.40 21.18
N HIS A 121 2.33 3.22 21.78
CA HIS A 121 3.41 2.47 22.42
C HIS A 121 4.32 1.78 21.41
N ASP A 122 3.75 1.42 20.26
CA ASP A 122 4.45 0.85 19.11
C ASP A 122 4.45 1.91 18.00
N TYR A 123 5.60 2.50 17.74
CA TYR A 123 5.80 3.57 16.78
C TYR A 123 6.90 3.22 15.80
N VAL A 124 6.79 3.76 14.59
CA VAL A 124 7.79 3.53 13.54
C VAL A 124 9.05 4.36 13.76
N VAL A 125 10.17 3.86 13.26
CA VAL A 125 11.47 4.53 13.28
C VAL A 125 11.86 4.92 11.86
N ASN A 126 12.22 6.18 11.65
CA ASN A 126 12.77 6.63 10.38
C ASN A 126 14.23 6.19 10.27
N PHE A 127 14.59 5.44 9.26
CA PHE A 127 15.94 4.90 9.07
C PHE A 127 16.65 5.41 7.81
N ALA A 128 15.91 5.94 6.83
CA ALA A 128 16.49 6.42 5.58
C ALA A 128 15.70 7.61 5.02
N GLN A 129 16.38 8.46 4.29
CA GLN A 129 15.78 9.57 3.55
C GLN A 129 16.08 9.42 2.06
N LEU A 130 15.05 9.23 1.24
CA LEU A 130 15.19 9.05 -0.20
C LEU A 130 15.18 10.38 -0.95
N THR A 131 14.38 11.35 -0.48
CA THR A 131 14.24 12.68 -1.10
C THR A 131 14.75 13.75 -0.16
N GLN A 132 15.59 14.67 -0.66
CA GLN A 132 16.18 15.75 0.15
C GLN A 132 15.37 17.05 0.10
N ARG A 133 14.44 17.19 -0.86
CA ARG A 133 13.64 18.39 -1.04
C ARG A 133 12.18 18.02 -1.22
N ALA A 134 11.30 18.77 -0.55
CA ALA A 134 9.87 18.65 -0.76
C ALA A 134 9.48 19.16 -2.15
N GLY A 135 8.62 18.40 -2.84
CA GLY A 135 8.07 18.77 -4.14
C GLY A 135 6.76 19.54 -4.03
N ASN A 136 6.60 20.39 -3.01
CA ASN A 136 5.36 21.10 -2.76
C ASN A 136 5.41 22.51 -3.33
N PHE A 137 4.40 22.87 -4.08
CA PHE A 137 4.27 24.17 -4.72
C PHE A 137 2.91 24.76 -4.40
N LEU A 138 2.88 26.05 -4.09
CA LEU A 138 1.64 26.81 -4.07
C LEU A 138 1.35 27.22 -5.52
N VAL A 139 0.22 26.75 -6.06
CA VAL A 139 -0.18 26.99 -7.44
C VAL A 139 -1.45 27.85 -7.42
N ALA A 140 -1.46 28.92 -8.18
CA ALA A 140 -2.63 29.74 -8.42
C ALA A 140 -3.21 29.48 -9.81
N ARG A 141 -4.51 29.73 -9.99
CA ARG A 141 -5.18 29.61 -11.30
C ARG A 141 -4.69 30.68 -12.27
N ASP A 142 -4.51 31.87 -11.73
CA ASP A 142 -4.09 33.06 -12.50
C ASP A 142 -2.69 33.49 -12.08
N ASP A 143 -2.00 34.20 -12.97
CA ASP A 143 -0.69 34.78 -12.69
C ASP A 143 -0.81 35.88 -11.62
N ILE A 144 -0.15 35.70 -10.49
CA ILE A 144 -0.07 36.69 -9.42
C ILE A 144 1.28 37.37 -9.46
N LYS A 145 1.34 38.51 -10.13
CA LYS A 145 2.54 39.33 -10.18
C LYS A 145 2.95 39.82 -8.80
N ASN A 146 4.24 39.67 -8.47
CA ASN A 146 4.81 40.12 -7.18
C ASN A 146 4.13 39.48 -5.96
N PHE A 147 3.80 38.18 -6.02
CA PHE A 147 3.18 37.43 -4.94
C PHE A 147 3.89 37.64 -3.61
N LYS A 148 3.09 37.92 -2.57
CA LYS A 148 3.50 37.95 -1.16
C LYS A 148 2.69 36.92 -0.38
N TRP A 149 3.25 36.40 0.69
CA TRP A 149 2.55 35.42 1.53
C TRP A 149 1.26 35.95 2.16
N GLU A 150 1.20 37.26 2.40
CA GLU A 150 0.04 37.97 2.93
C GLU A 150 -1.15 37.98 1.95
N ASP A 151 -0.89 37.86 0.65
CA ASP A 151 -1.92 37.83 -0.40
C ASP A 151 -2.85 36.61 -0.29
N ARG A 152 -2.46 35.60 0.52
CA ARG A 152 -3.30 34.43 0.84
C ARG A 152 -4.42 34.78 1.84
N LYS A 153 -4.30 35.87 2.56
CA LYS A 153 -5.29 36.24 3.58
C LYS A 153 -6.70 36.36 2.95
N GLY A 154 -7.66 35.62 3.49
CA GLY A 154 -9.02 35.54 2.98
C GLY A 154 -9.22 34.74 1.70
N LYS A 155 -8.17 34.08 1.16
CA LYS A 155 -8.29 33.20 0.01
C LYS A 155 -8.60 31.76 0.46
N LYS A 156 -9.30 31.02 -0.41
CA LYS A 156 -9.50 29.58 -0.24
C LYS A 156 -8.27 28.86 -0.80
N VAL A 157 -7.60 28.07 0.01
CA VAL A 157 -6.44 27.26 -0.38
C VAL A 157 -6.82 25.79 -0.23
N ILE A 158 -6.57 25.00 -1.26
CA ILE A 158 -6.73 23.54 -1.19
C ILE A 158 -5.39 22.98 -0.73
N GLY A 159 -5.39 22.38 0.44
CA GLY A 159 -4.23 21.68 1.00
C GLY A 159 -4.41 20.18 0.99
N GLY A 160 -3.50 19.48 1.65
CA GLY A 160 -3.63 18.06 1.92
C GLY A 160 -4.78 17.77 2.90
N ARG A 161 -5.15 16.51 3.01
CA ARG A 161 -6.16 16.08 3.98
C ARG A 161 -5.56 16.02 5.39
N LYS A 162 -6.41 16.13 6.41
CA LYS A 162 -6.01 15.95 7.81
C LYS A 162 -5.38 14.57 8.00
N GLY A 163 -4.22 14.52 8.65
CA GLY A 163 -3.44 13.29 8.80
C GLY A 163 -2.58 12.91 7.59
N GLY A 164 -2.61 13.69 6.51
CA GLY A 164 -1.68 13.60 5.40
C GLY A 164 -0.44 14.48 5.62
N VAL A 165 0.52 14.39 4.69
CA VAL A 165 1.81 15.09 4.75
C VAL A 165 1.68 16.63 4.72
N TYR A 166 0.52 17.16 4.38
CA TYR A 166 0.29 18.59 4.18
C TYR A 166 -0.91 19.07 4.99
N ILE A 167 -0.66 19.70 6.07
CA ILE A 167 -1.63 20.43 6.87
C ILE A 167 -1.38 21.94 6.70
#